data_8df2b591392e8605c7d3cb1b06e938f1
#
_entry.id   8df2b591392e8605c7d3cb1b06e938f1
#
_cell.length_a   1.000
_cell.length_b   1.000
_cell.length_c   1.000
_cell.angle_alpha   90.00
_cell.angle_beta   90.00
_cell.angle_gamma   90.00
#
_symmetry.space_group_name_H-M   'P 1'
#
loop_
_entity.id
_entity.type
_entity.pdbx_description
1 polymer ?
#
loop_
_entity_poly.entity_id
_entity_poly.type
_entity_poly.pdbx_seq_one_letter_code
_entity_poly.pdbx_strand_id
1 'polypeptide(L)'
;MRISFDVDDTLVIYDPTSPKEIVVPWWWRWRYNEPLRHGTKALLQALQAAGHELWIYTTSYRQPRYMRGWFKCFGVKLYDVVNQDIHDLRVKKSHFTGYTPSKYPPAFNIDLHVDDSEGVAEEGRMHGFRVVVVSPTDVDWAAKVLAAVKG
;
A
#
# COMPACT_ATOMS: atom_id res chain seq x y z
N MET A 1 14.58 1.03 -3.88
CA MET A 1 13.82 1.85 -2.89
C MET A 1 12.76 0.97 -2.23
N ARG A 2 12.33 1.33 -1.03
CA ARG A 2 11.20 0.70 -0.33
C ARG A 2 9.92 1.47 -0.62
N ILE A 3 8.95 0.79 -1.21
CA ILE A 3 7.69 1.39 -1.61
C ILE A 3 6.57 0.68 -0.86
N SER A 4 5.79 1.43 -0.11
CA SER A 4 4.61 0.89 0.58
C SER A 4 3.31 1.34 -0.06
N PHE A 5 2.33 0.48 0.04
CA PHE A 5 0.97 0.71 -0.46
C PHE A 5 -0.03 0.58 0.68
N ASP A 6 -0.95 1.51 0.77
CA ASP A 6 -2.18 1.31 1.52
C ASP A 6 -3.06 0.25 0.85
N VAL A 7 -4.05 -0.26 1.56
CA VAL A 7 -4.93 -1.33 1.06
C VAL A 7 -6.30 -0.80 0.69
N ASP A 8 -7.07 -0.30 1.67
CA ASP A 8 -8.45 0.11 1.44
C ASP A 8 -8.52 1.37 0.58
N ASP A 9 -9.29 1.33 -0.51
CA ASP A 9 -9.42 2.39 -1.52
C ASP A 9 -8.13 2.77 -2.26
N THR A 10 -7.06 2.02 -2.04
CA THR A 10 -5.80 2.11 -2.80
C THR A 10 -5.59 0.88 -3.68
N LEU A 11 -5.41 -0.30 -3.09
CA LEU A 11 -5.28 -1.58 -3.79
C LEU A 11 -6.57 -2.40 -3.80
N VAL A 12 -7.39 -2.27 -2.76
CA VAL A 12 -8.72 -2.85 -2.66
C VAL A 12 -9.75 -1.75 -2.91
N ILE A 13 -10.56 -1.89 -3.95
CA ILE A 13 -11.48 -0.85 -4.41
C ILE A 13 -12.91 -1.26 -4.14
N TYR A 14 -13.63 -0.42 -3.39
CA TYR A 14 -15.04 -0.63 -3.05
C TYR A 14 -15.99 0.12 -3.98
N ASP A 15 -15.51 1.13 -4.71
CA ASP A 15 -16.31 1.86 -5.69
C ASP A 15 -16.78 0.91 -6.81
N PRO A 16 -18.10 0.77 -7.06
CA PRO A 16 -18.62 -0.15 -8.06
C PRO A 16 -18.26 0.26 -9.50
N THR A 17 -17.91 1.53 -9.74
CA THR A 17 -17.55 2.03 -11.08
C THR A 17 -16.08 1.83 -11.42
N SER A 18 -15.23 1.59 -10.42
CA SER A 18 -13.81 1.39 -10.61
C SER A 18 -13.49 -0.03 -11.06
N PRO A 19 -12.66 -0.23 -12.10
CA PRO A 19 -12.33 -1.54 -12.60
C PRO A 19 -11.50 -2.35 -11.60
N LYS A 20 -11.82 -3.64 -11.52
CA LYS A 20 -11.17 -4.61 -10.64
C LYS A 20 -10.55 -5.72 -11.47
N GLU A 21 -9.58 -6.45 -10.90
CA GLU A 21 -8.97 -7.60 -11.56
C GLU A 21 -9.04 -8.85 -10.69
N ILE A 22 -9.15 -9.99 -11.35
CA ILE A 22 -9.13 -11.31 -10.72
C ILE A 22 -7.79 -11.95 -11.06
N VAL A 23 -6.88 -12.00 -10.09
CA VAL A 23 -5.51 -12.51 -10.26
C VAL A 23 -5.23 -13.72 -9.39
N VAL A 24 -6.11 -14.03 -8.45
CA VAL A 24 -5.99 -15.19 -7.56
C VAL A 24 -6.54 -16.42 -8.27
N PRO A 25 -5.81 -17.56 -8.30
CA PRO A 25 -6.30 -18.82 -8.84
C PRO A 25 -7.63 -19.23 -8.16
N TRP A 26 -8.54 -19.86 -8.93
CA TRP A 26 -9.89 -20.17 -8.45
C TRP A 26 -9.91 -20.98 -7.13
N TRP A 27 -8.94 -21.87 -6.90
CA TRP A 27 -8.82 -22.70 -5.68
C TRP A 27 -8.39 -21.92 -4.42
N TRP A 28 -7.91 -20.67 -4.56
CA TRP A 28 -7.59 -19.77 -3.46
C TRP A 28 -8.62 -18.66 -3.25
N ARG A 29 -9.62 -18.48 -4.14
CA ARG A 29 -10.59 -17.37 -4.07
C ARG A 29 -11.50 -17.42 -2.85
N TRP A 30 -11.70 -18.59 -2.25
CA TRP A 30 -12.42 -18.70 -0.98
C TRP A 30 -11.72 -17.98 0.17
N ARG A 31 -10.41 -17.85 0.11
CA ARG A 31 -9.58 -17.19 1.13
C ARG A 31 -9.22 -15.75 0.76
N TYR A 32 -8.88 -15.50 -0.51
CA TYR A 32 -8.43 -14.22 -1.03
C TYR A 32 -9.42 -13.72 -2.07
N ASN A 33 -10.51 -13.11 -1.60
CA ASN A 33 -11.64 -12.67 -2.42
C ASN A 33 -11.87 -11.16 -2.39
N GLU A 34 -10.92 -10.39 -1.88
CA GLU A 34 -11.05 -8.94 -1.82
C GLU A 34 -10.98 -8.33 -3.24
N PRO A 35 -11.76 -7.25 -3.50
CA PRO A 35 -11.86 -6.65 -4.84
C PRO A 35 -10.60 -5.86 -5.18
N LEU A 36 -9.62 -6.54 -5.78
CA LEU A 36 -8.33 -5.96 -6.14
C LEU A 36 -8.49 -4.96 -7.29
N ARG A 37 -7.87 -3.79 -7.15
CA ARG A 37 -7.84 -2.74 -8.17
C ARG A 37 -7.16 -3.23 -9.45
N HIS A 38 -7.77 -2.93 -10.59
CA HIS A 38 -7.18 -3.23 -11.89
C HIS A 38 -5.80 -2.57 -12.06
N GLY A 39 -4.83 -3.32 -12.59
CA GLY A 39 -3.46 -2.86 -12.79
C GLY A 39 -2.52 -3.14 -11.60
N THR A 40 -3.04 -3.59 -10.45
CA THR A 40 -2.21 -3.88 -9.26
C THR A 40 -1.14 -4.92 -9.53
N LYS A 41 -1.51 -6.07 -10.13
CA LYS A 41 -0.55 -7.14 -10.44
C LYS A 41 0.56 -6.64 -11.35
N ALA A 42 0.21 -5.99 -12.46
CA ALA A 42 1.18 -5.50 -13.42
C ALA A 42 2.14 -4.48 -12.82
N LEU A 43 1.61 -3.50 -12.07
CA LEU A 43 2.42 -2.49 -11.40
C LEU A 43 3.39 -3.10 -10.39
N LEU A 44 2.88 -3.93 -9.47
CA LEU A 44 3.72 -4.49 -8.41
C LEU A 44 4.78 -5.45 -8.95
N GLN A 45 4.45 -6.25 -9.96
CA GLN A 45 5.44 -7.10 -10.63
C GLN A 45 6.52 -6.27 -11.35
N ALA A 46 6.15 -5.17 -12.00
CA ALA A 46 7.12 -4.28 -12.66
C ALA A 46 8.06 -3.63 -11.64
N LEU A 47 7.53 -3.13 -10.53
CA LEU A 47 8.35 -2.55 -9.45
C LEU A 47 9.28 -3.60 -8.82
N GLN A 48 8.77 -4.81 -8.57
CA GLN A 48 9.58 -5.91 -8.06
C GLN A 48 10.70 -6.30 -9.03
N ALA A 49 10.41 -6.39 -10.33
CA ALA A 49 11.40 -6.69 -11.37
C ALA A 49 12.47 -5.60 -11.49
N ALA A 50 12.12 -4.35 -11.19
CA ALA A 50 13.05 -3.23 -11.13
C ALA A 50 13.88 -3.21 -9.84
N GLY A 51 13.73 -4.19 -8.94
CA GLY A 51 14.51 -4.33 -7.71
C GLY A 51 14.01 -3.52 -6.52
N HIS A 52 12.77 -3.03 -6.56
CA HIS A 52 12.18 -2.34 -5.42
C HIS A 52 11.65 -3.32 -4.37
N GLU A 53 11.77 -2.96 -3.10
CA GLU A 53 11.16 -3.69 -1.98
C GLU A 53 9.71 -3.23 -1.82
N LEU A 54 8.77 -4.15 -1.99
CA LEU A 54 7.34 -3.87 -1.88
C LEU A 54 6.85 -4.14 -0.46
N TRP A 55 6.15 -3.16 0.09
CA TRP A 55 5.58 -3.18 1.43
C TRP A 55 4.08 -2.92 1.38
N ILE A 56 3.35 -3.45 2.35
CA ILE A 56 2.00 -2.98 2.69
C ILE A 56 2.09 -2.15 3.96
N TYR A 57 1.41 -1.00 3.96
CA TYR A 57 1.25 -0.20 5.16
C TYR A 57 -0.21 0.26 5.27
N THR A 58 -0.96 -0.40 6.10
CA THR A 58 -2.41 -0.22 6.23
C THR A 58 -2.81 0.08 7.68
N THR A 59 -3.87 0.87 7.85
CA THR A 59 -4.53 1.10 9.16
C THR A 59 -5.51 -0.02 9.52
N SER A 60 -5.71 -1.00 8.63
CA SER A 60 -6.50 -2.19 8.93
C SER A 60 -5.72 -3.19 9.78
N TYR A 61 -6.44 -4.16 10.35
CA TYR A 61 -5.86 -5.25 11.15
C TYR A 61 -5.58 -6.52 10.35
N ARG A 62 -5.55 -6.44 8.99
CA ARG A 62 -5.18 -7.58 8.14
C ARG A 62 -3.83 -8.14 8.58
N GLN A 63 -3.80 -9.45 8.82
CA GLN A 63 -2.59 -10.10 9.32
C GLN A 63 -1.50 -10.14 8.23
N PRO A 64 -0.22 -9.92 8.59
CA PRO A 64 0.89 -9.99 7.63
C PRO A 64 0.95 -11.31 6.86
N ARG A 65 0.66 -12.43 7.53
CA ARG A 65 0.62 -13.74 6.90
C ARG A 65 -0.45 -13.86 5.81
N TYR A 66 -1.64 -13.28 6.06
CA TYR A 66 -2.72 -13.22 5.08
C TYR A 66 -2.31 -12.41 3.86
N MET A 67 -1.77 -11.21 4.05
CA MET A 67 -1.33 -10.34 2.97
C MET A 67 -0.21 -10.97 2.13
N ARG A 68 0.79 -11.55 2.77
CA ARG A 68 1.89 -12.25 2.07
C ARG A 68 1.38 -13.43 1.24
N GLY A 69 0.49 -14.24 1.79
CA GLY A 69 -0.13 -15.38 1.09
C GLY A 69 -0.95 -14.94 -0.11
N TRP A 70 -1.76 -13.91 0.05
CA TRP A 70 -2.57 -13.35 -1.01
C TRP A 70 -1.72 -12.84 -2.18
N PHE A 71 -0.77 -11.97 -1.92
CA PHE A 71 0.10 -11.38 -2.95
C PHE A 71 0.98 -12.43 -3.64
N LYS A 72 1.42 -13.44 -2.92
CA LYS A 72 2.16 -14.57 -3.49
C LYS A 72 1.34 -15.33 -4.55
N CYS A 73 0.01 -15.40 -4.42
CA CYS A 73 -0.86 -16.06 -5.39
C CYS A 73 -0.77 -15.47 -6.81
N PHE A 74 -0.36 -14.21 -6.93
CA PHE A 74 -0.17 -13.56 -8.24
C PHE A 74 1.28 -13.08 -8.48
N GLY A 75 2.24 -13.76 -7.86
CA GLY A 75 3.67 -13.60 -8.16
C GLY A 75 4.31 -12.36 -7.56
N VAL A 76 3.71 -11.75 -6.54
CA VAL A 76 4.26 -10.59 -5.82
C VAL A 76 4.79 -11.02 -4.45
N LYS A 77 6.06 -10.78 -4.19
CA LYS A 77 6.69 -11.00 -2.90
C LYS A 77 6.68 -9.71 -2.10
N LEU A 78 5.89 -9.67 -1.04
CA LEU A 78 5.96 -8.57 -0.08
C LEU A 78 7.20 -8.72 0.81
N TYR A 79 7.98 -7.65 0.90
CA TYR A 79 9.13 -7.58 1.79
C TYR A 79 8.66 -7.58 3.25
N ASP A 80 7.73 -6.67 3.57
CA ASP A 80 7.08 -6.64 4.88
C ASP A 80 5.67 -6.05 4.82
N VAL A 81 4.94 -6.18 5.93
CA VAL A 81 3.56 -5.71 6.09
C VAL A 81 3.44 -5.01 7.43
N VAL A 82 3.03 -3.74 7.40
CA VAL A 82 2.71 -2.93 8.58
C VAL A 82 1.19 -2.80 8.64
N ASN A 83 0.57 -3.46 9.61
CA ASN A 83 -0.84 -3.27 9.96
C ASN A 83 -0.97 -2.32 11.16
N GLN A 84 -2.19 -2.07 11.63
CA GLN A 84 -2.40 -1.16 12.75
C GLN A 84 -1.65 -1.58 14.01
N ASP A 85 -1.63 -2.87 14.35
CA ASP A 85 -0.92 -3.35 15.55
C ASP A 85 0.59 -3.09 15.48
N ILE A 86 1.21 -3.33 14.33
CA ILE A 86 2.65 -3.10 14.11
C ILE A 86 2.95 -1.61 14.11
N HIS A 87 2.07 -0.79 13.52
CA HIS A 87 2.18 0.67 13.59
C HIS A 87 2.19 1.14 15.06
N ASP A 88 1.20 0.73 15.85
CA ASP A 88 1.06 1.15 17.26
C ASP A 88 2.23 0.72 18.15
N LEU A 89 2.85 -0.41 17.83
CA LEU A 89 4.07 -0.87 18.51
C LEU A 89 5.29 -0.02 18.19
N ARG A 90 5.43 0.44 16.94
CA ARG A 90 6.62 1.13 16.44
C ARG A 90 6.52 2.65 16.54
N VAL A 91 5.36 3.20 16.23
CA VAL A 91 5.10 4.66 16.17
C VAL A 91 4.48 5.10 17.49
N LYS A 92 5.30 5.63 18.41
CA LYS A 92 4.85 6.03 19.73
C LYS A 92 4.44 7.50 19.76
N LYS A 93 3.33 7.81 20.41
CA LYS A 93 2.86 9.18 20.63
C LYS A 93 3.94 10.09 21.23
N SER A 94 4.81 9.54 22.08
CA SER A 94 5.92 10.28 22.70
C SER A 94 6.98 10.78 21.71
N HIS A 95 7.00 10.26 20.47
CA HIS A 95 7.92 10.70 19.42
C HIS A 95 7.43 11.97 18.72
N PHE A 96 6.22 12.43 18.98
CA PHE A 96 5.59 13.56 18.30
C PHE A 96 5.11 14.60 19.30
N THR A 97 5.27 15.88 18.93
CA THR A 97 4.65 16.98 19.64
C THR A 97 3.25 17.21 19.04
N GLY A 98 2.20 16.92 19.84
CA GLY A 98 0.81 17.09 19.44
C GLY A 98 0.20 15.83 18.81
N TYR A 99 -0.05 15.88 17.52
CA TYR A 99 -0.76 14.82 16.79
C TYR A 99 0.18 13.69 16.35
N THR A 100 -0.22 12.44 16.60
CA THR A 100 0.48 11.26 16.09
C THR A 100 -0.03 10.93 14.70
N PRO A 101 0.83 10.83 13.68
CA PRO A 101 0.38 10.53 12.32
C PRO A 101 -0.26 9.15 12.23
N SER A 102 -1.26 9.03 11.37
CA SER A 102 -1.94 7.75 11.09
C SER A 102 -1.03 6.74 10.40
N LYS A 103 -0.06 7.26 9.64
CA LYS A 103 1.02 6.49 9.01
C LYS A 103 2.34 7.24 9.14
N TYR A 104 3.40 6.50 9.43
CA TYR A 104 4.74 7.08 9.56
C TYR A 104 5.79 6.19 8.87
N PRO A 105 5.87 6.24 7.53
CA PRO A 105 6.82 5.46 6.72
C PRO A 105 8.27 5.52 7.18
N PRO A 106 8.80 6.68 7.69
CA PRO A 106 10.18 6.74 8.16
C PRO A 106 10.53 5.77 9.28
N ALA A 107 9.57 5.38 10.13
CA ALA A 107 9.81 4.40 11.20
C ALA A 107 10.21 3.01 10.66
N PHE A 108 9.94 2.75 9.39
CA PHE A 108 10.20 1.48 8.70
C PHE A 108 11.21 1.63 7.55
N ASN A 109 11.86 2.80 7.44
CA ASN A 109 12.77 3.16 6.36
C ASN A 109 12.11 3.00 4.96
N ILE A 110 10.85 3.37 4.86
CA ILE A 110 10.08 3.39 3.61
C ILE A 110 10.34 4.72 2.91
N ASP A 111 10.71 4.66 1.63
CA ASP A 111 11.10 5.83 0.83
C ASP A 111 9.90 6.53 0.18
N LEU A 112 8.86 5.75 -0.15
CA LEU A 112 7.66 6.23 -0.84
C LEU A 112 6.42 5.48 -0.34
N HIS A 113 5.36 6.20 -0.02
CA HIS A 113 4.06 5.64 0.35
C HIS A 113 3.01 5.98 -0.70
N VAL A 114 2.19 5.01 -1.07
CA VAL A 114 1.07 5.17 -2.01
C VAL A 114 -0.23 5.00 -1.22
N ASP A 115 -1.09 6.02 -1.27
CA ASP A 115 -2.30 6.10 -0.46
C ASP A 115 -3.42 6.83 -1.22
N ASP A 116 -4.68 6.61 -0.86
CA ASP A 116 -5.80 7.37 -1.41
C ASP A 116 -6.09 8.67 -0.63
N SER A 117 -5.54 8.81 0.56
CA SER A 117 -5.84 9.87 1.50
C SER A 117 -4.98 11.12 1.34
N GLU A 118 -5.62 12.25 1.05
CA GLU A 118 -4.96 13.57 1.14
C GLU A 118 -4.49 13.89 2.57
N GLY A 119 -5.16 13.34 3.59
CA GLY A 119 -4.74 13.49 4.98
C GLY A 119 -3.37 12.87 5.24
N VAL A 120 -3.09 11.70 4.65
CA VAL A 120 -1.77 11.05 4.73
C VAL A 120 -0.72 11.86 3.96
N ALA A 121 -1.07 12.48 2.83
CA ALA A 121 -0.17 13.38 2.13
C ALA A 121 0.16 14.63 2.95
N GLU A 122 -0.81 15.17 3.67
CA GLU A 122 -0.58 16.27 4.62
C GLU A 122 0.37 15.85 5.76
N GLU A 123 0.16 14.67 6.35
CA GLU A 123 1.09 14.08 7.32
C GLU A 123 2.51 13.96 6.72
N GLY A 124 2.62 13.57 5.44
CA GLY A 124 3.89 13.50 4.72
C GLY A 124 4.59 14.85 4.63
N ARG A 125 3.85 15.91 4.32
CA ARG A 125 4.38 17.29 4.31
C ARG A 125 4.84 17.75 5.69
N MET A 126 4.05 17.44 6.72
CA MET A 126 4.36 17.84 8.10
C MET A 126 5.56 17.07 8.69
N HIS A 127 5.71 15.81 8.35
CA HIS A 127 6.70 14.91 8.96
C HIS A 127 7.85 14.50 8.03
N GLY A 128 7.89 15.06 6.81
CA GLY A 128 9.02 14.90 5.90
C GLY A 128 9.10 13.52 5.23
N PHE A 129 7.97 12.93 4.82
CA PHE A 129 7.97 11.70 4.02
C PHE A 129 7.16 11.86 2.73
N ARG A 130 7.52 11.06 1.72
CA ARG A 130 6.92 11.14 0.39
C ARG A 130 5.65 10.31 0.30
N VAL A 131 4.59 10.91 -0.23
CA VAL A 131 3.31 10.25 -0.50
C VAL A 131 2.87 10.51 -1.94
N VAL A 132 2.38 9.46 -2.60
CA VAL A 132 1.67 9.57 -3.87
C VAL A 132 0.20 9.31 -3.59
N VAL A 133 -0.64 10.31 -3.84
CA VAL A 133 -2.09 10.17 -3.68
C VAL A 133 -2.71 9.62 -4.95
N VAL A 134 -3.46 8.52 -4.82
CA VAL A 134 -4.17 7.87 -5.92
C VAL A 134 -5.64 7.69 -5.56
N SER A 135 -6.51 8.50 -6.14
CA SER A 135 -7.95 8.36 -5.92
C SER A 135 -8.45 6.97 -6.30
N PRO A 136 -9.47 6.43 -5.61
CA PRO A 136 -10.10 5.15 -5.98
C PRO A 136 -10.60 5.09 -7.42
N THR A 137 -10.99 6.23 -7.99
CA THR A 137 -11.52 6.35 -9.37
C THR A 137 -10.46 6.72 -10.42
N ASP A 138 -9.22 6.87 -10.01
CA ASP A 138 -8.13 7.28 -10.90
C ASP A 138 -7.70 6.10 -11.81
N VAL A 139 -7.94 6.23 -13.09
CA VAL A 139 -7.58 5.21 -14.10
C VAL A 139 -6.08 5.17 -14.38
N ASP A 140 -5.38 6.29 -14.17
CA ASP A 140 -3.94 6.44 -14.43
C ASP A 140 -3.08 6.25 -13.17
N TRP A 141 -3.65 5.70 -12.11
CA TRP A 141 -2.98 5.57 -10.81
C TRP A 141 -1.62 4.86 -10.88
N ALA A 142 -1.52 3.80 -11.69
CA ALA A 142 -0.27 3.05 -11.85
C ALA A 142 0.82 3.90 -12.53
N ALA A 143 0.45 4.72 -13.53
CA ALA A 143 1.37 5.64 -14.19
C ALA A 143 1.87 6.73 -13.23
N LYS A 144 1.00 7.25 -12.35
CA LYS A 144 1.40 8.20 -11.29
C LYS A 144 2.43 7.61 -10.33
N VAL A 145 2.22 6.36 -9.90
CA VAL A 145 3.17 5.66 -9.02
C VAL A 145 4.51 5.48 -9.73
N LEU A 146 4.50 4.99 -10.98
CA LEU A 146 5.73 4.80 -11.76
C LEU A 146 6.48 6.12 -12.01
N ALA A 147 5.78 7.21 -12.24
CA ALA A 147 6.41 8.53 -12.38
C ALA A 147 7.09 8.99 -11.08
N ALA A 148 6.43 8.80 -9.93
CA ALA A 148 6.99 9.16 -8.63
C ALA A 148 8.20 8.31 -8.22
N VAL A 149 8.29 7.07 -8.70
CA VAL A 149 9.44 6.19 -8.45
C VAL A 149 10.67 6.63 -9.24
N LYS A 150 10.48 7.24 -10.42
CA LYS A 150 11.57 7.72 -11.29
C LYS A 150 12.13 9.09 -10.87
N GLY A 151 11.34 9.91 -10.19
CA GLY A 151 11.73 11.23 -9.70
C GLY A 151 12.27 11.18 -8.30
#